data_b7e78275b17d3464f2d0ef4d567ab163
#
_entry.id   b7e78275b17d3464f2d0ef4d567ab163
#
_cell.length_a   1.000
_cell.length_b   1.000
_cell.length_c   1.000
_cell.angle_alpha   90.00
_cell.angle_beta   90.00
_cell.angle_gamma   90.00
#
_symmetry.space_group_name_H-M   'P 1'
#
loop_
_entity.id
_entity.type
_entity.pdbx_description
1 polymer ?
#
loop_
_entity_poly.entity_id
_entity_poly.type
_entity_poly.pdbx_seq_one_letter_code
_entity_poly.pdbx_strand_id
1 'polypeptide(L)'
;MFEVEIKNLKTKAHIGITKKERQMSQPLTVTLSFQYSVAKANQLDDIKYLKDYSVIIKSLRFFIETSRYKSLEKLVVECSKEMKKKFKLKKVYVSINKVAVAKRYGSVSLRVSQ
;
A
#
# COMPACT_ATOMS: atom_id res chain seq x y z
N MET A 1 19.33 0.06 -10.98
CA MET A 1 17.98 0.31 -10.49
C MET A 1 17.36 -0.96 -9.96
N PHE A 2 16.74 -0.88 -8.79
CA PHE A 2 16.12 -2.04 -8.16
C PHE A 2 14.62 -1.88 -8.10
N GLU A 3 13.90 -2.98 -8.28
CA GLU A 3 12.47 -3.05 -8.04
C GLU A 3 12.24 -3.76 -6.71
N VAL A 4 11.36 -3.19 -5.90
CA VAL A 4 10.97 -3.76 -4.61
C VAL A 4 9.47 -3.98 -4.63
N GLU A 5 9.05 -5.17 -4.20
CA GLU A 5 7.62 -5.48 -4.08
C GLU A 5 7.31 -6.00 -2.68
N ILE A 6 6.35 -5.35 -2.04
CA ILE A 6 5.76 -5.80 -0.78
C ILE A 6 4.39 -6.34 -1.15
N LYS A 7 4.27 -7.67 -1.26
CA LYS A 7 3.09 -8.32 -1.85
C LYS A 7 2.13 -8.83 -0.80
N ASN A 8 0.86 -8.50 -0.98
CA ASN A 8 -0.24 -9.00 -0.16
C ASN A 8 -0.05 -8.79 1.34
N LEU A 9 0.39 -7.60 1.72
CA LEU A 9 0.50 -7.22 3.12
C LEU A 9 -0.90 -7.16 3.73
N LYS A 10 -1.13 -7.91 4.79
CA LYS A 10 -2.41 -7.90 5.49
C LYS A 10 -2.59 -6.60 6.25
N THR A 11 -3.74 -5.98 6.07
CA THR A 11 -4.09 -4.74 6.75
C THR A 11 -5.61 -4.68 6.90
N LYS A 12 -6.11 -3.59 7.43
CA LYS A 12 -7.54 -3.35 7.59
C LYS A 12 -7.81 -1.87 7.40
N ALA A 13 -9.03 -1.54 6.96
CA ALA A 13 -9.41 -0.15 6.76
C ALA A 13 -10.89 0.06 7.05
N HIS A 14 -11.22 1.30 7.41
CA HIS A 14 -12.59 1.78 7.53
C HIS A 14 -12.95 2.45 6.21
N ILE A 15 -13.47 1.66 5.28
CA ILE A 15 -13.71 2.11 3.90
C ILE A 15 -15.08 1.62 3.42
N GLY A 16 -15.75 2.45 2.64
CA GLY A 16 -17.05 2.10 2.08
C GLY A 16 -17.84 3.31 1.66
N ILE A 17 -18.82 3.08 0.80
CA ILE A 17 -19.69 4.12 0.27
C ILE A 17 -20.60 4.68 1.38
N THR A 18 -21.08 3.80 2.26
CA THR A 18 -21.97 4.21 3.35
C THR A 18 -21.16 4.53 4.61
N LYS A 19 -21.74 5.41 5.45
CA LYS A 19 -21.17 5.73 6.75
C LYS A 19 -21.06 4.49 7.63
N LYS A 20 -22.06 3.60 7.57
CA LYS A 20 -22.08 2.36 8.33
C LYS A 20 -20.89 1.46 7.97
N GLU A 21 -20.60 1.32 6.68
CA GLU A 21 -19.44 0.56 6.22
C GLU A 21 -18.13 1.14 6.76
N ARG A 22 -18.00 2.47 6.75
CA ARG A 22 -16.79 3.16 7.24
C ARG A 22 -16.59 3.07 8.75
N GLN A 23 -17.64 2.75 9.49
CA GLN A 23 -17.54 2.54 10.94
C GLN A 23 -16.95 1.16 11.30
N MET A 24 -16.94 0.24 10.35
CA MET A 24 -16.45 -1.12 10.56
C MET A 24 -15.08 -1.31 9.92
N SER A 25 -14.20 -1.98 10.65
CA SER A 25 -12.89 -2.37 10.11
C SER A 25 -13.06 -3.55 9.15
N GLN A 26 -12.50 -3.44 7.95
CA GLN A 26 -12.57 -4.48 6.94
C GLN A 26 -11.16 -5.00 6.60
N PRO A 27 -10.99 -6.32 6.43
CA PRO A 27 -9.71 -6.87 6.04
C PRO A 27 -9.39 -6.54 4.59
N LEU A 28 -8.16 -6.09 4.36
CA LEU A 28 -7.63 -5.81 3.04
C LEU A 28 -6.25 -6.44 2.92
N THR A 29 -5.79 -6.65 1.68
CA THR A 29 -4.38 -6.85 1.41
C THR A 29 -3.90 -5.76 0.48
N VAL A 30 -2.67 -5.29 0.70
CA VAL A 30 -2.07 -4.25 -0.13
C VAL A 30 -0.75 -4.75 -0.69
N THR A 31 -0.53 -4.45 -1.97
CA THR A 31 0.75 -4.67 -2.63
C THR A 31 1.32 -3.32 -3.01
N LEU A 32 2.54 -3.05 -2.59
CA LEU A 32 3.28 -1.84 -2.92
C LEU A 32 4.52 -2.23 -3.72
N SER A 33 4.65 -1.68 -4.92
CA SER A 33 5.87 -1.85 -5.73
C SER A 33 6.48 -0.48 -5.99
N PHE A 34 7.80 -0.42 -5.98
CA PHE A 34 8.51 0.81 -6.29
C PHE A 34 9.91 0.52 -6.79
N GLN A 35 10.54 1.55 -7.33
CA GLN A 35 11.92 1.46 -7.80
C GLN A 35 12.78 2.46 -7.04
N TYR A 36 14.04 2.09 -6.82
CA TYR A 36 15.05 3.02 -6.34
C TYR A 36 16.42 2.60 -6.85
N SER A 37 17.37 3.53 -6.80
CA SER A 37 18.73 3.26 -7.21
C SER A 37 19.71 3.97 -6.29
N VAL A 38 20.93 3.44 -6.23
CA VAL A 38 22.06 4.08 -5.58
C VAL A 38 23.09 4.43 -6.66
N ALA A 39 23.84 5.53 -6.43
CA ALA A 39 24.77 6.04 -7.44
C ALA A 39 25.98 5.14 -7.67
N LYS A 40 26.44 4.44 -6.63
CA LYS A 40 27.64 3.59 -6.68
C LYS A 40 27.39 2.26 -6.00
N ALA A 41 28.01 1.20 -6.53
CA ALA A 41 27.82 -0.15 -6.02
C ALA A 41 28.23 -0.30 -4.54
N ASN A 42 29.25 0.42 -4.08
CA ASN A 42 29.68 0.35 -2.68
C ASN A 42 28.69 0.98 -1.71
N GLN A 43 27.71 1.77 -2.20
CA GLN A 43 26.66 2.33 -1.37
C GLN A 43 25.55 1.31 -1.04
N LEU A 44 25.57 0.16 -1.72
CA LEU A 44 24.55 -0.87 -1.51
C LEU A 44 24.62 -1.53 -0.13
N ASP A 45 25.74 -1.38 0.58
CA ASP A 45 25.90 -1.90 1.92
C ASP A 45 26.01 -0.80 2.98
N ASP A 46 25.71 0.44 2.62
CA ASP A 46 25.73 1.59 3.51
C ASP A 46 24.30 2.00 3.82
N ILE A 47 23.87 1.84 5.07
CA ILE A 47 22.48 2.04 5.49
C ILE A 47 21.93 3.43 5.21
N LYS A 48 22.78 4.46 5.12
CA LYS A 48 22.29 5.81 4.81
C LYS A 48 21.78 5.97 3.38
N TYR A 49 22.15 5.06 2.46
CA TYR A 49 21.67 5.06 1.06
C TYR A 49 20.56 4.05 0.81
N LEU A 50 20.23 3.22 1.79
CA LEU A 50 19.25 2.12 1.63
C LEU A 50 17.89 2.55 2.14
N LYS A 51 16.86 1.85 1.68
CA LYS A 51 15.50 2.00 2.19
C LYS A 51 15.27 1.00 3.32
N ASP A 52 14.69 1.48 4.41
CA ASP A 52 14.30 0.62 5.52
C ASP A 52 12.89 0.07 5.25
N TYR A 53 12.82 -1.18 4.83
CA TYR A 53 11.55 -1.80 4.46
C TYR A 53 10.58 -1.91 5.63
N SER A 54 11.07 -2.14 6.84
CA SER A 54 10.17 -2.26 8.00
C SER A 54 9.50 -0.93 8.32
N VAL A 55 10.20 0.19 8.15
CA VAL A 55 9.63 1.53 8.31
C VAL A 55 8.58 1.80 7.23
N ILE A 56 8.88 1.43 5.97
CA ILE A 56 7.93 1.58 4.86
C ILE A 56 6.66 0.77 5.12
N ILE A 57 6.81 -0.48 5.53
CA ILE A 57 5.67 -1.37 5.82
C ILE A 57 4.81 -0.81 6.96
N LYS A 58 5.42 -0.37 8.04
CA LYS A 58 4.70 0.21 9.18
C LYS A 58 3.95 1.47 8.79
N SER A 59 4.58 2.32 7.99
CA SER A 59 3.98 3.57 7.52
C SER A 59 2.81 3.29 6.56
N LEU A 60 2.97 2.34 5.66
CA LEU A 60 1.94 1.91 4.72
C LEU A 60 0.71 1.40 5.47
N ARG A 61 0.93 0.50 6.43
CA ARG A 61 -0.15 -0.07 7.24
C ARG A 61 -0.86 1.02 8.06
N PHE A 62 -0.10 1.89 8.70
CA PHE A 62 -0.65 2.99 9.50
C PHE A 62 -1.52 3.91 8.64
N PHE A 63 -1.04 4.28 7.46
CA PHE A 63 -1.80 5.14 6.55
C PHE A 63 -3.15 4.52 6.19
N ILE A 64 -3.14 3.24 5.79
CA ILE A 64 -4.36 2.53 5.41
C ILE A 64 -5.31 2.38 6.59
N GLU A 65 -4.80 1.98 7.75
CA GLU A 65 -5.62 1.71 8.93
C GLU A 65 -6.24 2.97 9.54
N THR A 66 -5.62 4.13 9.31
CA THR A 66 -6.15 5.40 9.80
C THR A 66 -6.97 6.15 8.77
N SER A 67 -7.07 5.65 7.55
CA SER A 67 -7.84 6.29 6.48
C SER A 67 -9.35 6.10 6.65
N ARG A 68 -10.13 7.01 6.03
CA ARG A 68 -11.60 7.02 6.11
C ARG A 68 -12.22 7.35 4.76
N TYR A 69 -11.64 6.84 3.68
CA TYR A 69 -12.12 7.13 2.32
C TYR A 69 -13.37 6.33 1.98
N LYS A 70 -14.14 6.85 1.01
CA LYS A 70 -15.38 6.22 0.56
C LYS A 70 -15.16 5.16 -0.50
N SER A 71 -14.04 5.22 -1.22
CA SER A 71 -13.75 4.29 -2.32
C SER A 71 -12.33 3.74 -2.22
N LEU A 72 -12.14 2.54 -2.75
CA LEU A 72 -10.80 1.94 -2.90
C LEU A 72 -9.95 2.75 -3.86
N GLU A 73 -10.56 3.33 -4.89
CA GLU A 73 -9.85 4.15 -5.87
C GLU A 73 -9.18 5.34 -5.19
N LYS A 74 -9.91 6.04 -4.32
CA LYS A 74 -9.35 7.17 -3.57
C LYS A 74 -8.25 6.71 -2.63
N LEU A 75 -8.44 5.60 -1.95
CA LEU A 75 -7.42 5.04 -1.05
C LEU A 75 -6.15 4.69 -1.82
N VAL A 76 -6.27 4.05 -2.98
CA VAL A 76 -5.11 3.70 -3.81
C VAL A 76 -4.34 4.95 -4.24
N VAL A 77 -5.03 5.96 -4.76
CA VAL A 77 -4.41 7.20 -5.23
C VAL A 77 -3.69 7.92 -4.09
N GLU A 78 -4.37 8.09 -2.96
CA GLU A 78 -3.79 8.82 -1.83
C GLU A 78 -2.65 8.05 -1.17
N CYS A 79 -2.75 6.72 -1.10
CA CYS A 79 -1.68 5.86 -0.61
C CYS A 79 -0.42 5.99 -1.46
N SER A 80 -0.58 5.96 -2.78
CA SER A 80 0.54 6.13 -3.71
C SER A 80 1.23 7.49 -3.50
N LYS A 81 0.44 8.56 -3.38
CA LYS A 81 0.98 9.91 -3.15
C LYS A 81 1.76 9.99 -1.84
N GLU A 82 1.20 9.40 -0.76
CA GLU A 82 1.83 9.43 0.56
C GLU A 82 3.18 8.70 0.54
N MET A 83 3.24 7.52 -0.06
CA MET A 83 4.46 6.74 -0.11
C MET A 83 5.54 7.42 -0.95
N LYS A 84 5.17 8.01 -2.09
CA LYS A 84 6.08 8.80 -2.91
C LYS A 84 6.68 9.97 -2.14
N LYS A 85 5.83 10.71 -1.46
CA LYS A 85 6.23 11.91 -0.73
C LYS A 85 7.12 11.58 0.46
N LYS A 86 6.70 10.60 1.27
CA LYS A 86 7.35 10.29 2.54
C LYS A 86 8.72 9.63 2.35
N PHE A 87 8.83 8.74 1.36
CA PHE A 87 10.03 7.93 1.17
C PHE A 87 10.79 8.25 -0.13
N LYS A 88 10.32 9.22 -0.89
CA LYS A 88 10.95 9.63 -2.17
C LYS A 88 11.11 8.45 -3.13
N LEU A 89 10.07 7.62 -3.23
CA LEU A 89 10.07 6.45 -4.09
C LEU A 89 9.75 6.83 -5.54
N LYS A 90 10.27 6.03 -6.48
CA LYS A 90 10.01 6.21 -7.91
C LYS A 90 9.14 5.08 -8.43
N LYS A 91 8.32 5.40 -9.44
CA LYS A 91 7.45 4.43 -10.13
C LYS A 91 6.64 3.60 -9.13
N VAL A 92 5.96 4.28 -8.23
CA VAL A 92 5.15 3.64 -7.20
C VAL A 92 3.88 3.07 -7.82
N TYR A 93 3.62 1.81 -7.50
CA TYR A 93 2.40 1.10 -7.88
C TYR A 93 1.75 0.56 -6.61
N VAL A 94 0.46 0.81 -6.44
CA VAL A 94 -0.32 0.34 -5.31
C VAL A 94 -1.49 -0.50 -5.81
N SER A 95 -1.69 -1.66 -5.20
CA SER A 95 -2.81 -2.54 -5.49
C SER A 95 -3.45 -2.95 -4.17
N ILE A 96 -4.77 -2.76 -4.04
CA ILE A 96 -5.50 -3.11 -2.83
C ILE A 96 -6.60 -4.11 -3.19
N ASN A 97 -6.61 -5.22 -2.46
CA ASN A 97 -7.59 -6.29 -2.62
C ASN A 97 -8.58 -6.25 -1.45
N LYS A 98 -9.87 -6.16 -1.77
CA LYS A 98 -10.95 -6.16 -0.78
C LYS A 98 -11.43 -7.59 -0.57
N VAL A 99 -10.74 -8.31 0.29
CA VAL A 99 -10.86 -9.77 0.49
C VAL A 99 -12.27 -10.21 0.84
N ALA A 100 -12.92 -9.51 1.77
CA ALA A 100 -14.24 -9.89 2.26
C ALA A 100 -15.32 -9.82 1.16
N VAL A 101 -15.27 -8.80 0.30
CA VAL A 101 -16.23 -8.63 -0.79
C VAL A 101 -16.03 -9.72 -1.85
N ALA A 102 -14.79 -9.96 -2.23
CA ALA A 102 -14.46 -11.00 -3.20
C ALA A 102 -14.99 -12.37 -2.74
N LYS A 103 -14.70 -12.72 -1.50
CA LYS A 103 -15.12 -14.00 -0.91
C LYS A 103 -16.63 -14.13 -0.85
N ARG A 104 -17.33 -13.06 -0.46
CA ARG A 104 -18.81 -13.07 -0.36
C ARG A 104 -19.49 -13.45 -1.66
N TYR A 105 -18.95 -12.97 -2.78
CA TYR A 105 -19.53 -13.19 -4.10
C TYR A 105 -18.85 -14.30 -4.89
N GLY A 106 -18.02 -15.12 -4.24
CA GLY A 106 -17.36 -16.26 -4.87
C GLY A 106 -16.21 -15.92 -5.78
N SER A 107 -15.68 -14.70 -5.69
CA SER A 107 -14.51 -14.28 -6.45
C SER A 107 -13.22 -14.60 -5.69
N VAL A 108 -12.16 -14.86 -6.43
CA VAL A 108 -10.82 -15.05 -5.85
C VAL A 108 -10.27 -13.71 -5.33
N SER A 109 -10.52 -12.63 -6.06
CA SER A 109 -10.06 -11.30 -5.64
C SER A 109 -10.95 -10.20 -6.20
N LEU A 110 -11.03 -9.09 -5.47
CA LEU A 110 -11.53 -7.81 -5.94
C LEU A 110 -10.42 -6.80 -5.68
N ARG A 111 -9.77 -6.35 -6.75
CA ARG A 111 -8.54 -5.58 -6.65
C ARG A 111 -8.64 -4.26 -7.41
N VAL A 112 -8.21 -3.18 -6.77
CA VAL A 112 -8.09 -1.87 -7.39
C VAL A 112 -6.62 -1.47 -7.33
N SER A 113 -6.09 -0.96 -8.45
CA SER A 113 -4.66 -0.65 -8.56
C SER A 113 -4.41 0.58 -9.41
N GLN A 114 -3.28 1.19 -9.16
CA GLN A 114 -2.78 2.29 -9.96
C GLN A 114 -1.26 2.46 -9.76
#